data_03c8f9659058360f204d075c302cbd7c
#
_entry.id   03c8f9659058360f204d075c302cbd7c
#
_cell.length_a   1.000
_cell.length_b   1.000
_cell.length_c   1.000
_cell.angle_alpha   90.00
_cell.angle_beta   90.00
_cell.angle_gamma   90.00
#
_symmetry.space_group_name_H-M   'P 1'
#
loop_
_entity.id
_entity.type
_entity.pdbx_description
1 polymer ?
#
loop_
_entity_poly.entity_id
_entity_poly.type
_entity_poly.pdbx_seq_one_letter_code
_entity_poly.pdbx_strand_id
1 'polypeptide(L)'
;MIATHQSPKMYTKAQIAQLFDLPFMDLIMRAQTVHRQNFVANEVQISTLLSIKTGNCPEDCGYCSQSGHYRKKTGLSSEKLLQIQKVVNAAKQAKASGSSRFCMGAAWKHPSDKDMPYLVELIEQVKALGLETCMTLGMLDENKANILAKAGLDYYNHNLDTSREYYSQVTSTRSYDDRLQTLDYVRNAGINVCSGSIVGMGESREDRVNWVYELTQMPLPPESIPVNLLVPIKGTPLGDKVLAEGRLSVLEWIKTIAVVRICCPNSYVRLSAGRESLTDGEQALAFMAGANSFFYGDKLLTTSNQSQANDDRLMSELGLFCQKPKPRPKIIDAMTGKPETSCPLI
;
A
#
# COMPACT_ATOMS: atom_id res chain seq x y z
N MET A 1 -24.24 16.22 -6.02
CA MET A 1 -23.30 17.04 -6.79
C MET A 1 -22.31 16.09 -7.44
N ILE A 2 -22.31 16.02 -8.77
CA ILE A 2 -21.39 15.17 -9.56
C ILE A 2 -20.03 15.87 -9.47
N ALA A 3 -19.06 15.22 -8.81
CA ALA A 3 -17.68 15.70 -8.78
C ALA A 3 -17.18 15.72 -10.23
N THR A 4 -16.92 16.90 -10.76
CA THR A 4 -16.22 17.08 -12.04
C THR A 4 -14.83 16.47 -11.86
N HIS A 5 -14.57 15.33 -12.47
CA HIS A 5 -13.23 14.78 -12.60
C HIS A 5 -12.40 15.77 -13.42
N GLN A 6 -11.71 16.68 -12.74
CA GLN A 6 -10.62 17.41 -13.39
C GLN A 6 -9.57 16.38 -13.79
N SER A 7 -9.14 16.42 -15.05
CA SER A 7 -8.00 15.62 -15.52
C SER A 7 -6.84 15.80 -14.56
N PRO A 8 -6.14 14.71 -14.17
CA PRO A 8 -5.04 14.81 -13.23
C PRO A 8 -4.02 15.82 -13.76
N LYS A 9 -3.63 16.76 -12.91
CA LYS A 9 -2.65 17.78 -13.26
C LYS A 9 -1.31 17.09 -13.45
N MET A 10 -0.83 16.99 -14.66
CA MET A 10 0.49 16.41 -14.94
C MET A 10 1.57 17.34 -14.40
N TYR A 11 2.37 16.84 -13.45
CA TYR A 11 3.52 17.56 -12.91
C TYR A 11 4.78 17.20 -13.72
N THR A 12 5.65 18.19 -13.96
CA THR A 12 7.01 17.93 -14.45
C THR A 12 7.95 17.57 -13.29
N LYS A 13 9.04 16.87 -13.57
CA LYS A 13 10.09 16.58 -12.56
C LYS A 13 10.57 17.86 -11.85
N ALA A 14 10.77 18.96 -12.60
CA ALA A 14 11.18 20.26 -12.04
C ALA A 14 10.13 20.81 -11.05
N GLN A 15 8.85 20.72 -11.36
CA GLN A 15 7.79 21.16 -10.44
C GLN A 15 7.75 20.32 -9.17
N ILE A 16 7.95 19.00 -9.28
CA ILE A 16 8.02 18.09 -8.12
C ILE A 16 9.26 18.42 -7.27
N ALA A 17 10.42 18.65 -7.90
CA ALA A 17 11.63 19.06 -7.19
C ALA A 17 11.43 20.37 -6.42
N GLN A 18 10.79 21.37 -7.04
CA GLN A 18 10.43 22.63 -6.37
C GLN A 18 9.54 22.43 -5.15
N LEU A 19 8.66 21.41 -5.13
CA LEU A 19 7.88 21.11 -3.93
C LEU A 19 8.78 20.62 -2.79
N PHE A 20 9.77 19.78 -3.05
CA PHE A 20 10.74 19.32 -2.03
C PHE A 20 11.60 20.47 -1.49
N ASP A 21 11.82 21.54 -2.28
CA ASP A 21 12.62 22.70 -1.90
C ASP A 21 11.84 23.75 -1.10
N LEU A 22 10.52 23.62 -1.01
CA LEU A 22 9.71 24.52 -0.19
C LEU A 22 10.15 24.45 1.29
N PRO A 23 10.05 25.56 2.04
CA PRO A 23 10.12 25.56 3.47
C PRO A 23 9.15 24.51 4.03
N PHE A 24 9.58 23.76 5.05
CA PHE A 24 8.83 22.61 5.54
C PHE A 24 7.37 22.96 5.89
N MET A 25 7.16 24.05 6.61
CA MET A 25 5.82 24.47 7.05
C MET A 25 4.93 24.87 5.87
N ASP A 26 5.47 25.50 4.85
CA ASP A 26 4.71 25.90 3.65
C ASP A 26 4.29 24.65 2.85
N LEU A 27 5.19 23.67 2.74
CA LEU A 27 4.88 22.38 2.10
C LEU A 27 3.76 21.64 2.84
N ILE A 28 3.84 21.54 4.17
CA ILE A 28 2.81 20.87 4.99
C ILE A 28 1.46 21.59 4.88
N MET A 29 1.45 22.92 4.98
CA MET A 29 0.22 23.72 4.82
C MET A 29 -0.43 23.45 3.46
N ARG A 30 0.36 23.45 2.40
CA ARG A 30 -0.11 23.19 1.04
C ARG A 30 -0.67 21.75 0.90
N ALA A 31 0.03 20.76 1.43
CA ALA A 31 -0.43 19.37 1.41
C ALA A 31 -1.73 19.17 2.19
N GLN A 32 -1.85 19.80 3.37
CA GLN A 32 -3.07 19.76 4.17
C GLN A 32 -4.24 20.45 3.49
N THR A 33 -4.01 21.54 2.78
CA THR A 33 -5.03 22.21 1.98
C THR A 33 -5.56 21.29 0.89
N VAL A 34 -4.66 20.63 0.13
CA VAL A 34 -5.03 19.65 -0.91
C VAL A 34 -5.79 18.46 -0.29
N HIS A 35 -5.33 17.94 0.86
CA HIS A 35 -6.02 16.86 1.56
C HIS A 35 -7.49 17.24 1.88
N ARG A 36 -7.71 18.39 2.51
CA ARG A 36 -9.05 18.86 2.93
C ARG A 36 -9.98 19.18 1.77
N GLN A 37 -9.43 19.48 0.60
CA GLN A 37 -10.22 19.71 -0.63
C GLN A 37 -10.74 18.40 -1.26
N ASN A 38 -10.07 17.25 -0.99
CA ASN A 38 -10.35 15.99 -1.66
C ASN A 38 -10.89 14.90 -0.74
N PHE A 39 -10.73 15.05 0.59
CA PHE A 39 -11.14 14.06 1.59
C PHE A 39 -11.88 14.73 2.76
N VAL A 40 -12.63 13.92 3.51
CA VAL A 40 -13.14 14.34 4.81
C VAL A 40 -11.96 14.54 5.75
N ALA A 41 -11.82 15.72 6.30
CA ALA A 41 -10.59 16.24 6.89
C ALA A 41 -9.92 15.34 7.94
N ASN A 42 -10.70 14.73 8.81
CA ASN A 42 -10.18 13.94 9.94
C ASN A 42 -10.54 12.44 9.81
N GLU A 43 -11.05 12.02 8.63
CA GLU A 43 -11.36 10.63 8.34
C GLU A 43 -10.11 9.88 7.90
N VAL A 44 -9.82 8.74 8.51
CA VAL A 44 -8.67 7.90 8.20
C VAL A 44 -9.13 6.49 7.85
N GLN A 45 -8.64 5.97 6.73
CA GLN A 45 -8.87 4.58 6.36
C GLN A 45 -7.92 3.68 7.13
N ILE A 46 -8.45 2.75 7.91
CA ILE A 46 -7.66 1.71 8.55
C ILE A 46 -7.77 0.38 7.80
N SER A 47 -6.64 -0.30 7.67
CA SER A 47 -6.52 -1.59 7.00
C SER A 47 -5.75 -2.56 7.89
N THR A 48 -6.12 -3.84 7.88
CA THR A 48 -5.32 -4.89 8.51
C THR A 48 -4.58 -5.68 7.46
N LEU A 49 -3.33 -6.05 7.75
CA LEU A 49 -2.46 -6.81 6.85
C LEU A 49 -2.15 -8.18 7.46
N LEU A 50 -2.32 -9.23 6.66
CA LEU A 50 -1.98 -10.61 7.02
C LEU A 50 -1.01 -11.21 6.00
N SER A 51 0.07 -11.84 6.50
CA SER A 51 0.90 -12.73 5.68
C SER A 51 0.21 -14.08 5.54
N ILE A 52 -0.27 -14.40 4.33
CA ILE A 52 -0.90 -15.70 4.05
C ILE A 52 0.11 -16.78 3.68
N LYS A 53 1.34 -16.37 3.27
CA LYS A 53 2.51 -17.24 3.08
C LYS A 53 3.76 -16.42 3.35
N THR A 54 4.59 -16.88 4.29
CA THR A 54 5.78 -16.16 4.77
C THR A 54 7.07 -16.84 4.30
N GLY A 55 8.04 -16.02 3.87
CA GLY A 55 9.41 -16.45 3.59
C GLY A 55 9.61 -17.29 2.33
N ASN A 56 10.87 -17.60 2.02
CA ASN A 56 11.29 -18.31 0.81
C ASN A 56 10.78 -17.68 -0.50
N CYS A 57 10.69 -16.35 -0.54
CA CYS A 57 10.46 -15.64 -1.80
C CYS A 57 11.67 -15.81 -2.72
N PRO A 58 11.50 -16.17 -4.00
CA PRO A 58 12.63 -16.33 -4.92
C PRO A 58 13.23 -14.99 -5.39
N GLU A 59 12.63 -13.86 -5.03
CA GLU A 59 13.15 -12.52 -5.33
C GLU A 59 14.26 -12.12 -4.36
N ASP A 60 15.20 -11.31 -4.83
CA ASP A 60 16.40 -10.86 -4.09
C ASP A 60 16.29 -9.42 -3.56
N CYS A 61 15.08 -8.91 -3.35
CA CYS A 61 14.87 -7.55 -2.86
C CYS A 61 15.71 -7.26 -1.61
N GLY A 62 16.68 -6.33 -1.73
CA GLY A 62 17.73 -6.07 -0.75
C GLY A 62 17.28 -5.55 0.61
N TYR A 63 16.02 -5.20 0.76
CA TYR A 63 15.38 -4.77 2.02
C TYR A 63 14.54 -5.88 2.68
N CYS A 64 14.25 -6.97 1.96
CA CYS A 64 13.15 -7.87 2.33
C CYS A 64 13.63 -9.11 3.07
N SER A 65 13.20 -9.26 4.32
CA SER A 65 13.47 -10.45 5.14
C SER A 65 12.85 -11.75 4.58
N GLN A 66 11.80 -11.63 3.75
CA GLN A 66 11.12 -12.79 3.17
C GLN A 66 11.88 -13.41 1.99
N SER A 67 12.92 -12.73 1.46
CA SER A 67 13.76 -13.26 0.41
C SER A 67 14.45 -14.55 0.82
N GLY A 68 14.37 -15.59 0.00
CA GLY A 68 15.09 -16.83 0.18
C GLY A 68 16.61 -16.65 0.12
N HIS A 69 17.08 -15.62 -0.59
CA HIS A 69 18.50 -15.28 -0.72
C HIS A 69 19.15 -14.88 0.61
N TYR A 70 18.37 -14.27 1.53
CA TYR A 70 18.90 -13.76 2.81
C TYR A 70 18.45 -14.60 4.02
N ARG A 71 17.71 -15.68 3.82
CA ARG A 71 17.11 -16.51 4.88
C ARG A 71 18.10 -16.90 5.98
N LYS A 72 19.33 -17.35 5.59
CA LYS A 72 20.35 -17.77 6.55
C LYS A 72 20.84 -16.62 7.43
N LYS A 73 20.84 -15.39 6.91
CA LYS A 73 21.33 -14.19 7.62
C LYS A 73 20.23 -13.53 8.47
N THR A 74 18.99 -13.52 7.97
CA THR A 74 17.85 -12.91 8.68
C THR A 74 17.22 -13.83 9.71
N GLY A 75 17.41 -15.15 9.60
CA GLY A 75 16.80 -16.14 10.49
C GLY A 75 15.29 -16.30 10.34
N LEU A 76 14.67 -15.66 9.34
CA LEU A 76 13.22 -15.74 9.17
C LEU A 76 12.79 -17.15 8.80
N SER A 77 11.92 -17.74 9.64
CA SER A 77 11.29 -19.02 9.35
C SER A 77 10.26 -18.89 8.23
N SER A 78 10.25 -19.86 7.30
CA SER A 78 9.23 -19.90 6.27
C SER A 78 7.98 -20.63 6.76
N GLU A 79 6.83 -20.09 6.40
CA GLU A 79 5.52 -20.68 6.69
C GLU A 79 4.84 -21.06 5.38
N LYS A 80 4.10 -22.17 5.41
CA LYS A 80 3.27 -22.61 4.29
C LYS A 80 2.08 -21.67 4.12
N LEU A 81 1.42 -21.77 2.96
CA LEU A 81 0.16 -21.09 2.69
C LEU A 81 -0.87 -21.44 3.80
N LEU A 82 -1.47 -20.40 4.38
CA LEU A 82 -2.46 -20.56 5.45
C LEU A 82 -3.72 -21.24 4.92
N GLN A 83 -4.40 -21.97 5.80
CA GLN A 83 -5.74 -22.47 5.50
C GLN A 83 -6.73 -21.31 5.41
N ILE A 84 -7.68 -21.38 4.48
CA ILE A 84 -8.68 -20.33 4.24
C ILE A 84 -9.40 -19.92 5.53
N GLN A 85 -9.83 -20.89 6.32
CA GLN A 85 -10.55 -20.63 7.58
C GLN A 85 -9.74 -19.77 8.56
N LYS A 86 -8.41 -19.92 8.61
CA LYS A 86 -7.55 -19.08 9.46
C LYS A 86 -7.54 -17.63 8.97
N VAL A 87 -7.47 -17.43 7.65
CA VAL A 87 -7.48 -16.10 7.05
C VAL A 87 -8.84 -15.42 7.24
N VAL A 88 -9.92 -16.15 7.03
CA VAL A 88 -11.29 -15.66 7.25
C VAL A 88 -11.53 -15.27 8.71
N ASN A 89 -11.02 -16.05 9.67
CA ASN A 89 -11.11 -15.70 11.08
C ASN A 89 -10.33 -14.43 11.41
N ALA A 90 -9.14 -14.25 10.84
CA ALA A 90 -8.36 -13.01 10.98
C ALA A 90 -9.10 -11.81 10.34
N ALA A 91 -9.73 -12.00 9.19
CA ALA A 91 -10.54 -10.97 8.55
C ALA A 91 -11.77 -10.57 9.39
N LYS A 92 -12.44 -11.53 10.06
CA LYS A 92 -13.53 -11.23 11.01
C LYS A 92 -13.04 -10.40 12.19
N GLN A 93 -11.88 -10.73 12.75
CA GLN A 93 -11.27 -9.94 13.82
C GLN A 93 -10.91 -8.53 13.36
N ALA A 94 -10.28 -8.39 12.17
CA ALA A 94 -9.95 -7.11 11.58
C ALA A 94 -11.20 -6.22 11.40
N LYS A 95 -12.31 -6.80 10.92
CA LYS A 95 -13.59 -6.10 10.80
C LYS A 95 -14.13 -5.65 12.16
N ALA A 96 -14.08 -6.53 13.16
CA ALA A 96 -14.52 -6.21 14.52
C ALA A 96 -13.70 -5.07 15.14
N SER A 97 -12.41 -4.98 14.80
CA SER A 97 -11.52 -3.90 15.20
C SER A 97 -11.65 -2.62 14.34
N GLY A 98 -12.64 -2.54 13.44
CA GLY A 98 -12.96 -1.33 12.67
C GLY A 98 -12.22 -1.20 11.33
N SER A 99 -11.41 -2.18 10.90
CA SER A 99 -10.78 -2.14 9.58
C SER A 99 -11.83 -2.14 8.46
N SER A 100 -11.67 -1.24 7.50
CA SER A 100 -12.50 -1.20 6.29
C SER A 100 -11.92 -2.04 5.15
N ARG A 101 -10.61 -2.34 5.20
CA ARG A 101 -9.89 -3.13 4.20
C ARG A 101 -9.05 -4.22 4.86
N PHE A 102 -9.06 -5.40 4.24
CA PHE A 102 -8.21 -6.52 4.65
C PHE A 102 -7.20 -6.83 3.54
N CYS A 103 -5.92 -6.67 3.87
CA CYS A 103 -4.81 -6.88 2.95
C CYS A 103 -4.17 -8.25 3.20
N MET A 104 -3.89 -9.00 2.14
CA MET A 104 -3.34 -10.35 2.18
C MET A 104 -2.05 -10.40 1.34
N GLY A 105 -0.94 -10.73 1.98
CA GLY A 105 0.36 -10.79 1.31
C GLY A 105 0.94 -12.21 1.28
N ALA A 106 1.50 -12.62 0.14
CA ALA A 106 2.23 -13.88 0.00
C ALA A 106 3.66 -13.62 -0.53
N ALA A 107 4.63 -14.28 0.08
CA ALA A 107 6.03 -14.21 -0.35
C ALA A 107 6.25 -15.03 -1.63
N TRP A 108 5.81 -14.50 -2.76
CA TRP A 108 5.93 -15.08 -4.09
C TRP A 108 6.58 -14.10 -5.08
N LYS A 109 7.22 -14.65 -6.13
CA LYS A 109 7.54 -13.91 -7.34
C LYS A 109 6.27 -13.66 -8.16
N HIS A 110 5.44 -14.69 -8.30
CA HIS A 110 4.10 -14.69 -8.90
C HIS A 110 3.31 -15.89 -8.38
N PRO A 111 1.98 -15.84 -8.31
CA PRO A 111 1.16 -17.01 -7.98
C PRO A 111 1.22 -18.03 -9.13
N SER A 112 1.24 -19.33 -8.80
CA SER A 112 1.09 -20.39 -9.80
C SER A 112 -0.39 -20.62 -10.13
N ASP A 113 -0.66 -21.28 -11.26
CA ASP A 113 -2.04 -21.59 -11.66
C ASP A 113 -2.75 -22.49 -10.63
N LYS A 114 -1.98 -23.31 -9.90
CA LYS A 114 -2.50 -24.15 -8.81
C LYS A 114 -2.96 -23.36 -7.60
N ASP A 115 -2.42 -22.15 -7.39
CA ASP A 115 -2.79 -21.28 -6.28
C ASP A 115 -4.06 -20.47 -6.58
N MET A 116 -4.43 -20.32 -7.87
CA MET A 116 -5.53 -19.44 -8.27
C MET A 116 -6.90 -19.84 -7.67
N PRO A 117 -7.31 -21.13 -7.63
CA PRO A 117 -8.59 -21.50 -7.00
C PRO A 117 -8.64 -21.11 -5.50
N TYR A 118 -7.55 -21.30 -4.77
CA TYR A 118 -7.44 -20.88 -3.36
C TYR A 118 -7.60 -19.36 -3.23
N LEU A 119 -6.95 -18.57 -4.10
CA LEU A 119 -6.99 -17.13 -4.06
C LEU A 119 -8.40 -16.58 -4.38
N VAL A 120 -9.08 -17.20 -5.35
CA VAL A 120 -10.47 -16.87 -5.69
C VAL A 120 -11.39 -17.09 -4.49
N GLU A 121 -11.38 -18.30 -3.92
CA GLU A 121 -12.20 -18.63 -2.75
C GLU A 121 -11.91 -17.68 -1.57
N LEU A 122 -10.64 -17.36 -1.35
CA LEU A 122 -10.23 -16.46 -0.27
C LEU A 122 -10.78 -15.06 -0.44
N ILE A 123 -10.71 -14.49 -1.68
CA ILE A 123 -11.26 -13.19 -1.99
C ILE A 123 -12.77 -13.18 -1.74
N GLU A 124 -13.49 -14.15 -2.27
CA GLU A 124 -14.95 -14.26 -2.14
C GLU A 124 -15.38 -14.32 -0.67
N GLN A 125 -14.72 -15.17 0.13
CA GLN A 125 -15.06 -15.32 1.55
C GLN A 125 -14.76 -14.06 2.38
N VAL A 126 -13.63 -13.39 2.15
CA VAL A 126 -13.29 -12.14 2.84
C VAL A 126 -14.24 -11.01 2.40
N LYS A 127 -14.54 -10.95 1.11
CA LYS A 127 -15.48 -9.97 0.56
C LYS A 127 -16.90 -10.16 1.09
N ALA A 128 -17.34 -11.39 1.31
CA ALA A 128 -18.63 -11.70 1.92
C ALA A 128 -18.78 -11.13 3.34
N LEU A 129 -17.67 -10.86 4.04
CA LEU A 129 -17.67 -10.17 5.33
C LEU A 129 -17.97 -8.66 5.21
N GLY A 130 -17.98 -8.09 3.98
CA GLY A 130 -18.18 -6.66 3.74
C GLY A 130 -16.90 -5.82 3.87
N LEU A 131 -15.73 -6.44 3.85
CA LEU A 131 -14.42 -5.77 3.79
C LEU A 131 -14.03 -5.50 2.34
N GLU A 132 -13.31 -4.40 2.09
CA GLU A 132 -12.51 -4.26 0.88
C GLU A 132 -11.35 -5.26 0.94
N THR A 133 -11.05 -5.90 -0.19
CA THR A 133 -9.95 -6.86 -0.32
C THR A 133 -8.75 -6.23 -1.02
N CYS A 134 -7.55 -6.52 -0.53
CA CYS A 134 -6.31 -6.12 -1.19
C CYS A 134 -5.33 -7.30 -1.16
N MET A 135 -4.67 -7.58 -2.29
CA MET A 135 -3.69 -8.64 -2.38
C MET A 135 -2.32 -8.14 -2.83
N THR A 136 -1.27 -8.77 -2.28
CA THR A 136 0.15 -8.58 -2.64
C THR A 136 0.74 -9.96 -2.93
N LEU A 137 0.77 -10.38 -4.20
CA LEU A 137 1.12 -11.73 -4.61
C LEU A 137 2.36 -11.79 -5.54
N GLY A 138 3.06 -10.66 -5.69
CA GLY A 138 4.13 -10.53 -6.68
C GLY A 138 3.62 -10.07 -8.04
N MET A 139 4.23 -10.53 -9.14
CA MET A 139 3.83 -10.18 -10.49
C MET A 139 2.56 -10.94 -10.91
N LEU A 140 1.76 -10.32 -11.75
CA LEU A 140 0.63 -10.94 -12.42
C LEU A 140 0.80 -10.86 -13.93
N ASP A 141 0.28 -11.85 -14.63
CA ASP A 141 -0.07 -11.76 -16.04
C ASP A 141 -1.54 -11.31 -16.19
N GLU A 142 -1.93 -10.99 -17.42
CA GLU A 142 -3.27 -10.52 -17.75
C GLU A 142 -4.37 -11.52 -17.35
N ASN A 143 -4.14 -12.81 -17.60
CA ASN A 143 -5.10 -13.86 -17.25
C ASN A 143 -5.37 -13.94 -15.75
N LYS A 144 -4.30 -13.94 -14.93
CA LYS A 144 -4.42 -13.98 -13.47
C LYS A 144 -5.08 -12.71 -12.93
N ALA A 145 -4.74 -11.52 -13.48
CA ALA A 145 -5.40 -10.28 -13.09
C ALA A 145 -6.91 -10.35 -13.37
N ASN A 146 -7.33 -10.85 -14.54
CA ASN A 146 -8.74 -11.03 -14.89
C ASN A 146 -9.46 -12.05 -13.99
N ILE A 147 -8.80 -13.15 -13.59
CA ILE A 147 -9.37 -14.14 -12.66
C ILE A 147 -9.63 -13.49 -11.30
N LEU A 148 -8.66 -12.74 -10.75
CA LEU A 148 -8.80 -12.06 -9.45
C LEU A 148 -9.87 -10.96 -9.50
N ALA A 149 -9.97 -10.23 -10.61
CA ALA A 149 -11.03 -9.24 -10.83
C ALA A 149 -12.42 -9.87 -10.81
N LYS A 150 -12.61 -11.01 -11.51
CA LYS A 150 -13.87 -11.76 -11.51
C LYS A 150 -14.25 -12.28 -10.13
N ALA A 151 -13.28 -12.67 -9.30
CA ALA A 151 -13.50 -13.03 -7.90
C ALA A 151 -13.90 -11.82 -7.02
N GLY A 152 -13.79 -10.61 -7.57
CA GLY A 152 -14.18 -9.36 -6.91
C GLY A 152 -13.09 -8.72 -6.08
N LEU A 153 -11.80 -8.93 -6.39
CA LEU A 153 -10.70 -8.24 -5.75
C LEU A 153 -10.82 -6.73 -5.94
N ASP A 154 -10.78 -5.97 -4.84
CA ASP A 154 -10.92 -4.52 -4.89
C ASP A 154 -9.61 -3.80 -5.20
N TYR A 155 -8.49 -4.27 -4.62
CA TYR A 155 -7.16 -3.65 -4.75
C TYR A 155 -6.08 -4.70 -4.97
N TYR A 156 -5.09 -4.34 -5.79
CA TYR A 156 -3.85 -5.10 -5.89
C TYR A 156 -2.65 -4.23 -5.52
N ASN A 157 -1.87 -4.68 -4.54
CA ASN A 157 -0.66 -3.99 -4.11
C ASN A 157 0.56 -4.51 -4.89
N HIS A 158 1.19 -3.61 -5.63
CA HIS A 158 2.44 -3.87 -6.32
C HIS A 158 3.28 -2.60 -6.34
N ASN A 159 4.11 -2.42 -5.32
CA ASN A 159 4.87 -1.20 -5.14
C ASN A 159 5.94 -1.05 -6.22
N LEU A 160 6.22 0.18 -6.66
CA LEU A 160 7.40 0.51 -7.45
C LEU A 160 8.69 0.46 -6.62
N ASP A 161 8.54 0.58 -5.31
CA ASP A 161 9.56 0.61 -4.27
C ASP A 161 10.46 1.87 -4.31
N THR A 162 10.94 2.30 -5.47
CA THR A 162 11.84 3.46 -5.66
C THR A 162 11.71 4.00 -7.09
N SER A 163 12.65 4.86 -7.53
CA SER A 163 12.77 5.31 -8.92
C SER A 163 13.28 4.20 -9.83
N ARG A 164 13.08 4.36 -11.15
CA ARG A 164 13.64 3.50 -12.18
C ARG A 164 15.17 3.48 -12.10
N GLU A 165 15.76 4.63 -11.85
CA GLU A 165 17.22 4.83 -11.82
C GLU A 165 17.88 4.10 -10.64
N TYR A 166 17.22 4.09 -9.48
CA TYR A 166 17.75 3.41 -8.29
C TYR A 166 17.32 1.94 -8.17
N TYR A 167 16.39 1.48 -9.00
CA TYR A 167 15.75 0.17 -8.86
C TYR A 167 16.70 -1.01 -8.89
N SER A 168 17.75 -0.95 -9.73
CA SER A 168 18.77 -1.99 -9.81
C SER A 168 19.60 -2.17 -8.54
N GLN A 169 19.61 -1.17 -7.65
CA GLN A 169 20.23 -1.26 -6.32
C GLN A 169 19.31 -1.99 -5.30
N VAL A 170 18.04 -2.15 -5.64
CA VAL A 170 17.04 -2.75 -4.76
C VAL A 170 16.86 -4.23 -5.07
N THR A 171 16.77 -4.60 -6.35
CA THR A 171 16.57 -6.00 -6.78
C THR A 171 17.16 -6.24 -8.17
N SER A 172 17.62 -7.47 -8.42
CA SER A 172 18.13 -7.91 -9.72
C SER A 172 17.26 -8.99 -10.38
N THR A 173 16.33 -9.58 -9.66
CA THR A 173 15.54 -10.74 -10.12
C THR A 173 14.31 -10.36 -10.94
N ARG A 174 14.04 -9.06 -11.09
CA ARG A 174 12.99 -8.47 -11.95
C ARG A 174 13.35 -7.05 -12.34
N SER A 175 12.84 -6.59 -13.48
CA SER A 175 13.00 -5.22 -13.94
C SER A 175 11.95 -4.27 -13.36
N TYR A 176 12.20 -2.97 -13.50
CA TYR A 176 11.20 -1.94 -13.20
C TYR A 176 9.99 -2.01 -14.13
N ASP A 177 10.23 -2.36 -15.39
CA ASP A 177 9.17 -2.53 -16.39
C ASP A 177 8.25 -3.71 -16.08
N ASP A 178 8.76 -4.80 -15.49
CA ASP A 178 7.90 -5.91 -15.01
C ASP A 178 6.90 -5.43 -13.95
N ARG A 179 7.28 -4.44 -13.12
CA ARG A 179 6.36 -3.84 -12.16
C ARG A 179 5.29 -3.01 -12.82
N LEU A 180 5.67 -2.14 -13.75
CA LEU A 180 4.72 -1.32 -14.49
C LEU A 180 3.76 -2.20 -15.30
N GLN A 181 4.27 -3.23 -15.96
CA GLN A 181 3.43 -4.17 -16.71
C GLN A 181 2.40 -4.88 -15.82
N THR A 182 2.79 -5.28 -14.61
CA THR A 182 1.84 -5.87 -13.65
C THR A 182 0.74 -4.85 -13.27
N LEU A 183 1.12 -3.58 -13.03
CA LEU A 183 0.15 -2.52 -12.72
C LEU A 183 -0.80 -2.24 -13.87
N ASP A 184 -0.33 -2.33 -15.11
CA ASP A 184 -1.16 -2.18 -16.31
C ASP A 184 -2.17 -3.33 -16.42
N TYR A 185 -1.77 -4.58 -16.22
CA TYR A 185 -2.70 -5.72 -16.20
C TYR A 185 -3.76 -5.59 -15.11
N VAL A 186 -3.36 -5.16 -13.91
CA VAL A 186 -4.26 -4.90 -12.78
C VAL A 186 -5.29 -3.83 -13.14
N ARG A 187 -4.81 -2.71 -13.70
CA ARG A 187 -5.67 -1.59 -14.11
C ARG A 187 -6.65 -1.99 -15.22
N ASN A 188 -6.18 -2.69 -16.24
CA ASN A 188 -6.98 -3.16 -17.37
C ASN A 188 -8.04 -4.18 -16.96
N ALA A 189 -7.77 -4.99 -15.91
CA ALA A 189 -8.74 -5.90 -15.32
C ALA A 189 -9.80 -5.19 -14.44
N GLY A 190 -9.72 -3.86 -14.25
CA GLY A 190 -10.66 -3.10 -13.44
C GLY A 190 -10.40 -3.17 -11.93
N ILE A 191 -9.24 -3.64 -11.50
CA ILE A 191 -8.83 -3.66 -10.09
C ILE A 191 -8.15 -2.33 -9.76
N ASN A 192 -8.45 -1.75 -8.60
CA ASN A 192 -7.76 -0.54 -8.13
C ASN A 192 -6.29 -0.83 -7.83
N VAL A 193 -5.43 0.12 -8.18
CA VAL A 193 -3.99 0.02 -7.96
C VAL A 193 -3.61 0.54 -6.58
N CYS A 194 -2.84 -0.27 -5.84
CA CYS A 194 -2.11 0.14 -4.66
C CYS A 194 -0.61 0.06 -4.99
N SER A 195 0.05 1.21 -5.16
CA SER A 195 1.48 1.22 -5.53
C SER A 195 2.19 2.38 -4.86
N GLY A 196 3.24 2.08 -4.14
CA GLY A 196 4.01 3.02 -3.35
C GLY A 196 5.51 2.79 -3.41
N SER A 197 6.19 3.32 -2.39
CA SER A 197 7.65 3.23 -2.28
C SER A 197 8.08 2.87 -0.87
N ILE A 198 9.35 2.51 -0.77
CA ILE A 198 10.09 2.41 0.49
C ILE A 198 11.15 3.50 0.46
N VAL A 199 11.03 4.45 1.37
CA VAL A 199 11.91 5.62 1.45
C VAL A 199 12.98 5.36 2.51
N GLY A 200 14.21 5.75 2.24
CA GLY A 200 15.35 5.56 3.14
C GLY A 200 16.15 4.29 2.89
N MET A 201 16.12 3.75 1.66
CA MET A 201 16.96 2.65 1.21
C MET A 201 18.37 3.09 0.76
N GLY A 202 18.64 4.39 0.80
CA GLY A 202 19.85 5.02 0.29
C GLY A 202 19.66 5.73 -1.05
N GLU A 203 18.41 5.84 -1.49
CA GLU A 203 18.00 6.64 -2.65
C GLU A 203 18.19 8.13 -2.38
N SER A 204 18.45 8.91 -3.44
CA SER A 204 18.56 10.35 -3.39
C SER A 204 17.20 11.04 -3.33
N ARG A 205 17.19 12.37 -3.12
CA ARG A 205 15.98 13.18 -3.28
C ARG A 205 15.49 13.18 -4.73
N GLU A 206 16.41 13.16 -5.69
CA GLU A 206 16.09 13.09 -7.11
C GLU A 206 15.36 11.77 -7.44
N ASP A 207 15.78 10.65 -6.84
CA ASP A 207 15.08 9.38 -6.98
C ASP A 207 13.63 9.48 -6.44
N ARG A 208 13.41 10.14 -5.31
CA ARG A 208 12.05 10.38 -4.80
C ARG A 208 11.22 11.26 -5.74
N VAL A 209 11.83 12.29 -6.34
CA VAL A 209 11.20 13.12 -7.38
C VAL A 209 10.80 12.25 -8.59
N ASN A 210 11.72 11.42 -9.09
CA ASN A 210 11.50 10.54 -10.23
C ASN A 210 10.41 9.50 -9.95
N TRP A 211 10.38 8.92 -8.75
CA TRP A 211 9.32 8.01 -8.35
C TRP A 211 7.94 8.70 -8.29
N VAL A 212 7.83 9.88 -7.68
CA VAL A 212 6.56 10.63 -7.66
C VAL A 212 6.15 11.02 -9.08
N TYR A 213 7.10 11.42 -9.92
CA TYR A 213 6.83 11.73 -11.33
C TYR A 213 6.21 10.50 -12.03
N GLU A 214 6.78 9.31 -11.89
CA GLU A 214 6.24 8.07 -12.48
C GLU A 214 4.78 7.84 -12.08
N LEU A 215 4.42 8.02 -10.80
CA LEU A 215 3.04 7.90 -10.34
C LEU A 215 2.08 8.86 -11.06
N THR A 216 2.54 10.08 -11.37
CA THR A 216 1.72 11.10 -12.06
C THR A 216 1.63 10.87 -13.56
N GLN A 217 2.49 10.02 -14.14
CA GLN A 217 2.46 9.67 -15.56
C GLN A 217 1.58 8.44 -15.86
N MET A 218 1.15 7.73 -14.84
CA MET A 218 0.19 6.64 -15.03
C MET A 218 -1.13 7.20 -15.58
N PRO A 219 -1.89 6.43 -16.40
CA PRO A 219 -3.18 6.87 -16.93
C PRO A 219 -4.14 7.41 -15.86
N LEU A 220 -4.10 6.80 -14.68
CA LEU A 220 -4.67 7.28 -13.42
C LEU A 220 -3.64 7.04 -12.32
N PRO A 221 -3.34 8.03 -11.45
CA PRO A 221 -2.54 7.79 -10.27
C PRO A 221 -3.12 6.62 -9.44
N PRO A 222 -2.28 5.85 -8.72
CA PRO A 222 -2.76 4.77 -7.88
C PRO A 222 -3.81 5.26 -6.87
N GLU A 223 -4.88 4.52 -6.67
CA GLU A 223 -5.92 4.83 -5.68
C GLU A 223 -5.39 4.78 -4.25
N SER A 224 -4.31 4.04 -4.01
CA SER A 224 -3.63 3.96 -2.72
C SER A 224 -2.12 3.98 -2.91
N ILE A 225 -1.44 4.86 -2.18
CA ILE A 225 0.01 5.06 -2.27
C ILE A 225 0.64 4.86 -0.89
N PRO A 226 1.15 3.65 -0.58
CA PRO A 226 1.96 3.43 0.62
C PRO A 226 3.29 4.19 0.53
N VAL A 227 3.60 4.99 1.55
CA VAL A 227 4.91 5.63 1.72
C VAL A 227 5.58 5.00 2.94
N ASN A 228 6.27 3.88 2.70
CA ASN A 228 6.95 3.15 3.76
C ASN A 228 8.24 3.89 4.17
N LEU A 229 8.52 3.96 5.46
CA LEU A 229 9.87 4.26 5.95
C LEU A 229 10.61 2.93 6.13
N LEU A 230 11.81 2.81 5.59
CA LEU A 230 12.57 1.56 5.69
C LEU A 230 12.75 1.13 7.14
N VAL A 231 12.31 -0.09 7.44
CA VAL A 231 12.68 -0.81 8.66
C VAL A 231 13.95 -1.62 8.34
N PRO A 232 15.13 -1.19 8.77
CA PRO A 232 16.37 -1.87 8.40
C PRO A 232 16.45 -3.22 9.13
N ILE A 233 16.45 -4.30 8.37
CA ILE A 233 16.52 -5.67 8.90
C ILE A 233 17.94 -6.18 8.75
N LYS A 234 18.58 -6.50 9.88
CA LYS A 234 19.92 -7.09 9.90
C LYS A 234 19.96 -8.38 9.07
N GLY A 235 20.99 -8.50 8.25
CA GLY A 235 21.19 -9.63 7.35
C GLY A 235 20.59 -9.44 5.95
N THR A 236 19.91 -8.31 5.71
CA THR A 236 19.52 -7.88 4.35
C THR A 236 20.51 -6.82 3.86
N PRO A 237 20.89 -6.78 2.56
CA PRO A 237 21.90 -5.84 2.06
C PRO A 237 21.60 -4.37 2.37
N LEU A 238 20.38 -3.91 2.08
CA LEU A 238 19.99 -2.51 2.33
C LEU A 238 19.75 -2.25 3.82
N GLY A 239 19.29 -3.25 4.56
CA GLY A 239 19.16 -3.13 6.02
C GLY A 239 20.52 -2.95 6.69
N ASP A 240 21.50 -3.79 6.37
CA ASP A 240 22.87 -3.69 6.91
C ASP A 240 23.53 -2.37 6.51
N LYS A 241 23.35 -1.92 5.26
CA LYS A 241 23.85 -0.62 4.78
C LYS A 241 23.29 0.54 5.62
N VAL A 242 21.98 0.60 5.79
CA VAL A 242 21.33 1.71 6.54
C VAL A 242 21.65 1.66 8.04
N LEU A 243 21.85 0.47 8.60
CA LEU A 243 22.32 0.33 9.99
C LEU A 243 23.75 0.87 10.19
N ALA A 244 24.60 0.80 9.16
CA ALA A 244 25.96 1.29 9.18
C ALA A 244 26.08 2.80 8.85
N GLU A 245 25.32 3.28 7.86
CA GLU A 245 25.45 4.63 7.29
C GLU A 245 24.48 5.65 7.94
N GLY A 246 23.44 5.17 8.63
CA GLY A 246 22.40 6.01 9.23
C GLY A 246 21.08 5.99 8.46
N ARG A 247 20.02 6.39 9.16
CA ARG A 247 18.67 6.43 8.61
C ARG A 247 18.36 7.77 7.95
N LEU A 248 17.46 7.77 6.98
CA LEU A 248 16.89 8.99 6.45
C LEU A 248 16.21 9.81 7.56
N SER A 249 16.34 11.13 7.47
CA SER A 249 15.60 12.04 8.36
C SER A 249 14.09 11.82 8.24
N VAL A 250 13.39 11.73 9.38
CA VAL A 250 11.93 11.61 9.41
C VAL A 250 11.27 12.80 8.72
N LEU A 251 11.85 14.00 8.80
CA LEU A 251 11.33 15.17 8.09
C LEU A 251 11.39 15.02 6.56
N GLU A 252 12.42 14.36 6.02
CA GLU A 252 12.49 14.06 4.57
C GLU A 252 11.44 13.03 4.15
N TRP A 253 11.13 12.06 4.99
CA TRP A 253 10.03 11.13 4.75
C TRP A 253 8.68 11.85 4.81
N ILE A 254 8.44 12.73 5.78
CA ILE A 254 7.22 13.55 5.87
C ILE A 254 7.08 14.48 4.67
N LYS A 255 8.17 15.11 4.19
CA LYS A 255 8.17 15.87 2.95
C LYS A 255 7.71 15.02 1.76
N THR A 256 8.19 13.77 1.68
CA THR A 256 7.77 12.84 0.62
C THR A 256 6.27 12.56 0.66
N ILE A 257 5.68 12.36 1.85
CA ILE A 257 4.24 12.22 2.03
C ILE A 257 3.49 13.47 1.51
N ALA A 258 3.97 14.66 1.89
CA ALA A 258 3.36 15.93 1.48
C ALA A 258 3.40 16.12 -0.04
N VAL A 259 4.53 15.82 -0.68
CA VAL A 259 4.68 15.91 -2.13
C VAL A 259 3.77 14.91 -2.83
N VAL A 260 3.68 13.67 -2.35
CA VAL A 260 2.74 12.65 -2.86
C VAL A 260 1.30 13.14 -2.76
N ARG A 261 0.89 13.71 -1.61
CA ARG A 261 -0.47 14.27 -1.43
C ARG A 261 -0.77 15.38 -2.44
N ILE A 262 0.18 16.28 -2.69
CA ILE A 262 -0.01 17.40 -3.62
C ILE A 262 -0.10 16.89 -5.06
N CYS A 263 0.74 15.94 -5.44
CA CYS A 263 0.81 15.43 -6.81
C CYS A 263 -0.29 14.39 -7.13
N CYS A 264 -0.77 13.65 -6.11
CA CYS A 264 -1.81 12.64 -6.23
C CYS A 264 -2.98 12.95 -5.28
N PRO A 265 -3.76 14.01 -5.55
CA PRO A 265 -4.71 14.57 -4.60
C PRO A 265 -5.86 13.63 -4.20
N ASN A 266 -6.23 12.68 -5.07
CA ASN A 266 -7.35 11.77 -4.87
C ASN A 266 -6.92 10.40 -4.31
N SER A 267 -5.62 10.17 -4.11
CA SER A 267 -5.08 8.89 -3.63
C SER A 267 -5.17 8.79 -2.11
N TYR A 268 -5.45 7.60 -1.58
CA TYR A 268 -5.15 7.32 -0.17
C TYR A 268 -3.64 7.27 0.02
N VAL A 269 -3.08 8.18 0.80
CA VAL A 269 -1.66 8.15 1.17
C VAL A 269 -1.53 7.37 2.48
N ARG A 270 -0.83 6.23 2.41
CA ARG A 270 -0.80 5.27 3.52
C ARG A 270 0.51 5.31 4.27
N LEU A 271 0.42 5.47 5.60
CA LEU A 271 1.48 5.14 6.52
C LEU A 271 1.51 3.63 6.72
N SER A 272 2.65 3.02 6.42
CA SER A 272 2.80 1.57 6.41
C SER A 272 3.95 1.15 7.32
N ALA A 273 4.97 0.45 6.80
CA ALA A 273 6.13 0.08 7.61
C ALA A 273 6.90 1.32 8.13
N GLY A 274 7.52 1.16 9.29
CA GLY A 274 8.37 2.17 9.93
C GLY A 274 7.66 3.05 10.97
N ARG A 275 6.32 3.02 11.06
CA ARG A 275 5.56 3.83 12.02
C ARG A 275 5.91 3.56 13.49
N GLU A 276 6.22 2.31 13.81
CA GLU A 276 6.56 1.90 15.20
C GLU A 276 7.76 2.67 15.77
N SER A 277 8.66 3.12 14.90
CA SER A 277 9.86 3.88 15.32
C SER A 277 9.62 5.39 15.45
N LEU A 278 8.41 5.88 15.16
CA LEU A 278 8.07 7.30 15.16
C LEU A 278 7.41 7.71 16.49
N THR A 279 7.72 8.92 16.95
CA THR A 279 6.99 9.58 18.02
C THR A 279 5.57 9.96 17.60
N ASP A 280 4.69 10.19 18.58
CA ASP A 280 3.32 10.69 18.31
C ASP A 280 3.33 12.00 17.53
N GLY A 281 4.25 12.92 17.82
CA GLY A 281 4.42 14.18 17.11
C GLY A 281 4.82 14.00 15.64
N GLU A 282 5.71 13.06 15.34
CA GLU A 282 6.10 12.72 13.96
C GLU A 282 4.96 12.08 13.19
N GLN A 283 4.18 11.21 13.83
CA GLN A 283 2.99 10.63 13.22
C GLN A 283 1.91 11.70 12.97
N ALA A 284 1.68 12.61 13.93
CA ALA A 284 0.78 13.76 13.75
C ALA A 284 1.19 14.63 12.57
N LEU A 285 2.49 14.92 12.42
CA LEU A 285 3.02 15.65 11.25
C LEU A 285 2.81 14.89 9.95
N ALA A 286 2.91 13.54 9.94
CA ALA A 286 2.62 12.75 8.76
C ALA A 286 1.14 12.84 8.35
N PHE A 287 0.19 12.85 9.29
CA PHE A 287 -1.22 13.12 9.01
C PHE A 287 -1.44 14.56 8.52
N MET A 288 -0.76 15.55 9.12
CA MET A 288 -0.77 16.93 8.62
C MET A 288 -0.20 17.05 7.21
N ALA A 289 0.79 16.25 6.85
CA ALA A 289 1.33 16.14 5.50
C ALA A 289 0.36 15.49 4.49
N GLY A 290 -0.82 15.07 4.95
CA GLY A 290 -1.88 14.55 4.09
C GLY A 290 -1.95 13.02 4.03
N ALA A 291 -1.28 12.28 4.92
CA ALA A 291 -1.57 10.87 5.10
C ALA A 291 -3.01 10.71 5.61
N ASN A 292 -3.72 9.71 5.09
CA ASN A 292 -5.11 9.45 5.46
C ASN A 292 -5.46 7.95 5.45
N SER A 293 -4.44 7.10 5.53
CA SER A 293 -4.60 5.66 5.69
C SER A 293 -3.40 5.09 6.44
N PHE A 294 -3.61 4.03 7.22
CA PHE A 294 -2.52 3.27 7.85
C PHE A 294 -2.91 1.81 8.08
N PHE A 295 -1.90 0.97 8.38
CA PHE A 295 -2.13 -0.38 8.83
C PHE A 295 -2.36 -0.41 10.35
N TYR A 296 -3.46 -1.04 10.74
CA TYR A 296 -3.91 -1.23 12.09
C TYR A 296 -3.73 -2.69 12.53
N GLY A 297 -3.25 -2.91 13.75
CA GLY A 297 -2.92 -4.21 14.30
C GLY A 297 -1.42 -4.36 14.58
N ASP A 298 -1.06 -5.22 15.51
CA ASP A 298 0.28 -5.29 16.11
C ASP A 298 1.37 -5.82 15.18
N LYS A 299 1.03 -6.30 13.99
CA LYS A 299 1.95 -6.92 13.06
C LYS A 299 1.65 -6.55 11.61
N LEU A 300 2.70 -6.30 10.83
CA LEU A 300 2.69 -6.28 9.37
C LEU A 300 3.00 -7.68 8.81
N LEU A 301 3.62 -7.79 7.62
CA LEU A 301 3.93 -9.11 7.06
C LEU A 301 4.93 -9.89 7.93
N THR A 302 6.03 -9.26 8.32
CA THR A 302 7.13 -9.90 9.09
C THR A 302 7.68 -9.03 10.20
N THR A 303 7.34 -7.76 10.24
CA THR A 303 7.76 -6.80 11.26
C THR A 303 6.61 -6.49 12.20
N SER A 304 6.93 -6.07 13.42
CA SER A 304 5.98 -5.45 14.33
C SER A 304 5.36 -4.19 13.71
N ASN A 305 4.27 -3.76 14.28
CA ASN A 305 3.58 -2.51 13.97
C ASN A 305 3.21 -1.84 15.29
N GLN A 306 2.75 -0.61 15.22
CA GLN A 306 2.20 0.09 16.37
C GLN A 306 1.05 -0.70 16.97
N SER A 307 1.00 -0.78 18.32
CA SER A 307 -0.09 -1.50 18.99
C SER A 307 -1.44 -0.83 18.77
N GLN A 308 -2.51 -1.64 18.74
CA GLN A 308 -3.87 -1.11 18.60
C GLN A 308 -4.19 -0.05 19.66
N ALA A 309 -3.83 -0.30 20.91
CA ALA A 309 -4.07 0.64 22.02
C ALA A 309 -3.39 2.00 21.80
N ASN A 310 -2.16 2.00 21.27
CA ASN A 310 -1.46 3.25 20.94
C ASN A 310 -2.10 3.97 19.75
N ASP A 311 -2.52 3.23 18.73
CA ASP A 311 -3.23 3.81 17.58
C ASP A 311 -4.56 4.44 18.02
N ASP A 312 -5.35 3.75 18.85
CA ASP A 312 -6.63 4.26 19.36
C ASP A 312 -6.45 5.53 20.20
N ARG A 313 -5.42 5.53 21.08
CA ARG A 313 -5.06 6.72 21.86
C ARG A 313 -4.67 7.88 20.95
N LEU A 314 -3.74 7.65 20.02
CA LEU A 314 -3.25 8.70 19.10
C LEU A 314 -4.38 9.25 18.24
N MET A 315 -5.23 8.41 17.68
CA MET A 315 -6.38 8.84 16.90
C MET A 315 -7.33 9.71 17.74
N SER A 316 -7.61 9.29 18.99
CA SER A 316 -8.44 10.06 19.91
C SER A 316 -7.85 11.43 20.24
N GLU A 317 -6.56 11.49 20.55
CA GLU A 317 -5.84 12.74 20.86
C GLU A 317 -5.80 13.71 19.66
N LEU A 318 -5.68 13.17 18.44
CA LEU A 318 -5.67 13.96 17.21
C LEU A 318 -7.07 14.29 16.66
N GLY A 319 -8.12 13.76 17.27
CA GLY A 319 -9.51 13.93 16.78
C GLY A 319 -9.75 13.24 15.42
N LEU A 320 -9.00 12.17 15.13
CA LEU A 320 -9.17 11.36 13.93
C LEU A 320 -10.23 10.28 14.15
N PHE A 321 -10.94 9.91 13.09
CA PHE A 321 -11.93 8.84 13.15
C PHE A 321 -11.83 7.90 11.95
N CYS A 322 -12.21 6.64 12.17
CA CYS A 322 -12.15 5.61 11.15
C CYS A 322 -13.16 5.84 10.03
N GLN A 323 -12.72 5.65 8.80
CA GLN A 323 -13.61 5.59 7.64
C GLN A 323 -14.59 4.43 7.81
N LYS A 324 -15.87 4.72 7.66
CA LYS A 324 -16.90 3.66 7.61
C LYS A 324 -16.75 2.89 6.29
N PRO A 325 -17.00 1.56 6.29
CA PRO A 325 -17.03 0.78 5.06
C PRO A 325 -17.99 1.44 4.06
N LYS A 326 -17.52 1.68 2.83
CA LYS A 326 -18.37 2.22 1.77
C LYS A 326 -19.43 1.17 1.42
N PRO A 327 -20.73 1.55 1.31
CA PRO A 327 -21.70 0.64 0.74
C PRO A 327 -21.25 0.26 -0.67
N ARG A 328 -21.36 -1.03 -1.02
CA ARG A 328 -21.03 -1.50 -2.37
C ARG A 328 -21.80 -0.66 -3.39
N PRO A 329 -21.17 -0.16 -4.47
CA PRO A 329 -21.93 0.27 -5.62
C PRO A 329 -22.78 -0.95 -6.05
N LYS A 330 -24.09 -0.77 -6.16
CA LYS A 330 -24.97 -1.79 -6.74
C LYS A 330 -24.46 -2.03 -8.16
N ILE A 331 -24.01 -3.26 -8.44
CA ILE A 331 -23.68 -3.65 -9.81
C ILE A 331 -24.98 -3.53 -10.58
N ILE A 332 -25.06 -2.54 -11.45
CA ILE A 332 -26.18 -2.39 -12.38
C ILE A 332 -25.79 -3.26 -13.56
N ASP A 333 -26.54 -4.31 -13.79
CA ASP A 333 -26.41 -5.12 -15.00
C ASP A 333 -26.47 -4.20 -16.23
N ALA A 334 -25.37 -4.15 -16.97
CA ALA A 334 -25.21 -3.27 -18.13
C ALA A 334 -26.24 -3.57 -19.24
N MET A 335 -26.87 -4.76 -19.25
CA MET A 335 -27.90 -5.14 -20.21
C MET A 335 -29.33 -4.81 -19.75
N THR A 336 -29.58 -4.84 -18.45
CA THR A 336 -30.96 -4.69 -17.94
C THR A 336 -31.20 -3.38 -17.19
N GLY A 337 -30.15 -2.63 -16.82
CA GLY A 337 -30.28 -1.40 -16.03
C GLY A 337 -30.84 -1.62 -14.59
N LYS A 338 -30.98 -2.88 -14.16
CA LYS A 338 -31.52 -3.23 -12.85
C LYS A 338 -30.39 -3.68 -11.90
N PRO A 339 -30.49 -3.40 -10.60
CA PRO A 339 -29.53 -3.95 -9.63
C PRO A 339 -29.65 -5.49 -9.62
N GLU A 340 -28.51 -6.19 -9.72
CA GLU A 340 -28.49 -7.63 -9.48
C GLU A 340 -29.07 -7.94 -8.10
N THR A 341 -30.16 -8.65 -8.07
CA THR A 341 -30.71 -9.21 -6.85
C THR A 341 -29.85 -10.40 -6.46
N SER A 342 -29.10 -10.25 -5.34
CA SER A 342 -28.41 -11.39 -4.73
C SER A 342 -29.41 -12.51 -4.54
N CYS A 343 -29.17 -13.64 -5.20
CA CYS A 343 -29.93 -14.88 -4.96
C CYS A 343 -29.81 -15.24 -3.47
N PRO A 344 -30.91 -15.46 -2.75
CA PRO A 344 -30.82 -15.97 -1.38
C PRO A 344 -30.32 -17.42 -1.47
N LEU A 345 -29.16 -17.69 -0.90
CA LEU A 345 -28.68 -19.03 -0.66
C LEU A 345 -29.66 -19.71 0.32
N ILE A 346 -30.28 -20.76 -0.16
CA ILE A 346 -30.99 -21.77 0.64
C ILE A 346 -29.96 -22.58 1.43
#